data_eb9f58a9e1a9a3ebf1612d8c6b7e1ee2
#
_entry.id   eb9f58a9e1a9a3ebf1612d8c6b7e1ee2
#
_cell.length_a   1.000
_cell.length_b   1.000
_cell.length_c   1.000
_cell.angle_alpha   90.00
_cell.angle_beta   90.00
_cell.angle_gamma   90.00
#
_symmetry.space_group_name_H-M   'P 1'
#
loop_
_entity.id
_entity.type
_entity.pdbx_description
1 polymer ?
#
loop_
_entity_poly.entity_id
_entity_poly.type
_entity_poly.pdbx_seq_one_letter_code
_entity_poly.pdbx_strand_id
1 'polypeptide(L)'
;MRIWTIAAWVFVLTTSGCFSPRGDALPVHTFQLSVDGGSDEGFPVPADGPVLLVSLPQAEPGFETPRMVYVTRPFELEYYATNQWAESPARL
;
A
#
# COMPACT_ATOMS: atom_id res chain seq x y z
N MET A 1 -35.61 -42.32 -25.41
CA MET A 1 -35.52 -42.05 -23.96
C MET A 1 -34.12 -42.07 -23.38
N ARG A 2 -33.22 -42.89 -23.83
CA ARG A 2 -31.83 -42.95 -23.29
C ARG A 2 -30.94 -41.77 -23.63
N ILE A 3 -31.19 -41.08 -24.73
CA ILE A 3 -30.39 -39.93 -25.18
C ILE A 3 -30.73 -38.66 -24.35
N TRP A 4 -31.95 -38.51 -23.92
CA TRP A 4 -32.38 -37.35 -23.11
C TRP A 4 -31.84 -37.38 -21.68
N THR A 5 -31.69 -38.57 -21.12
CA THR A 5 -31.07 -38.69 -19.78
C THR A 5 -29.59 -38.37 -19.78
N ILE A 6 -28.87 -38.72 -20.85
CA ILE A 6 -27.45 -38.38 -21.00
C ILE A 6 -27.27 -36.87 -21.18
N ALA A 7 -28.13 -36.22 -21.97
CA ALA A 7 -28.09 -34.78 -22.18
C ALA A 7 -28.34 -34.01 -20.88
N ALA A 8 -29.24 -34.50 -20.01
CA ALA A 8 -29.50 -33.87 -18.70
C ALA A 8 -28.30 -33.98 -17.77
N TRP A 9 -27.59 -35.08 -17.77
CA TRP A 9 -26.37 -35.27 -16.96
C TRP A 9 -25.20 -34.40 -17.41
N VAL A 10 -25.04 -34.21 -18.72
CA VAL A 10 -23.99 -33.32 -19.26
C VAL A 10 -24.27 -31.86 -18.91
N PHE A 11 -25.53 -31.44 -18.88
CA PHE A 11 -25.88 -30.06 -18.54
C PHE A 11 -25.63 -29.72 -17.06
N VAL A 12 -25.79 -30.70 -16.15
CA VAL A 12 -25.54 -30.50 -14.71
C VAL A 12 -24.04 -30.37 -14.42
N LEU A 13 -23.17 -31.01 -15.20
CA LEU A 13 -21.71 -30.95 -15.00
C LEU A 13 -21.09 -29.64 -15.45
N THR A 14 -21.74 -28.86 -16.32
CA THR A 14 -21.20 -27.58 -16.82
C THR A 14 -21.48 -26.39 -15.90
N THR A 15 -22.33 -26.54 -14.89
CA THR A 15 -22.66 -25.48 -13.93
C THR A 15 -21.75 -25.46 -12.69
N SER A 16 -20.70 -26.27 -12.65
CA SER A 16 -19.65 -26.20 -11.63
C SER A 16 -18.80 -24.94 -11.85
N GLY A 17 -19.44 -23.78 -11.83
CA GLY A 17 -18.77 -22.48 -11.82
C GLY A 17 -17.80 -22.46 -10.65
N CYS A 18 -16.58 -22.05 -10.89
CA CYS A 18 -15.55 -21.83 -9.88
C CYS A 18 -16.11 -20.93 -8.77
N PHE A 19 -16.60 -21.51 -7.72
CA PHE A 19 -16.79 -20.83 -6.46
C PHE A 19 -15.40 -20.63 -5.87
N SER A 20 -14.73 -19.56 -6.30
CA SER A 20 -13.53 -19.09 -5.63
C SER A 20 -13.98 -18.52 -4.29
N PRO A 21 -13.67 -19.17 -3.16
CA PRO A 21 -13.88 -18.52 -1.89
C PRO A 21 -13.03 -17.25 -1.91
N ARG A 22 -13.69 -16.10 -1.90
CA ARG A 22 -13.04 -14.81 -1.72
C ARG A 22 -12.46 -14.88 -0.32
N GLY A 23 -11.19 -15.22 -0.22
CA GLY A 23 -10.49 -15.16 1.05
C GLY A 23 -10.69 -13.75 1.59
N ASP A 24 -11.08 -13.64 2.84
CA ASP A 24 -11.23 -12.34 3.51
C ASP A 24 -9.90 -11.60 3.35
N ALA A 25 -9.93 -10.54 2.54
CA ALA A 25 -8.77 -9.70 2.38
C ALA A 25 -8.43 -9.12 3.75
N LEU A 26 -7.21 -9.35 4.21
CA LEU A 26 -6.75 -8.79 5.47
C LEU A 26 -6.92 -7.26 5.43
N PRO A 27 -7.43 -6.65 6.51
CA PRO A 27 -7.60 -5.20 6.56
C PRO A 27 -6.23 -4.51 6.37
N VAL A 28 -6.19 -3.54 5.47
CA VAL A 28 -5.00 -2.74 5.25
C VAL A 28 -5.04 -1.54 6.19
N HIS A 29 -3.98 -1.36 6.97
CA HIS A 29 -3.79 -0.22 7.86
C HIS A 29 -2.96 0.84 7.14
N THR A 30 -3.53 2.05 7.04
CA THR A 30 -2.86 3.19 6.43
C THR A 30 -2.39 4.14 7.50
N PHE A 31 -1.12 4.53 7.45
CA PHE A 31 -0.48 5.41 8.41
C PHE A 31 -0.08 6.72 7.73
N GLN A 32 -0.19 7.79 8.47
CA GLN A 32 0.23 9.12 8.05
C GLN A 32 1.12 9.71 9.13
N LEU A 33 2.20 10.38 8.73
CA LEU A 33 2.97 11.20 9.65
C LEU A 33 2.26 12.54 9.82
N SER A 34 2.01 12.93 11.06
CA SER A 34 1.56 14.26 11.41
C SER A 34 2.47 14.82 12.50
N VAL A 35 2.81 16.07 12.38
CA VAL A 35 3.50 16.80 13.45
C VAL A 35 2.43 17.35 14.36
N ASP A 36 2.10 16.63 15.42
CA ASP A 36 1.20 17.15 16.45
C ASP A 36 1.91 18.23 17.26
N GLY A 37 1.34 19.42 17.26
CA GLY A 37 1.71 20.47 18.19
C GLY A 37 2.82 21.43 17.74
N GLY A 38 3.17 21.43 16.48
CA GLY A 38 3.79 22.61 15.93
C GLY A 38 2.74 23.72 15.84
N SER A 39 2.53 24.48 16.91
CA SER A 39 1.97 25.81 16.73
C SER A 39 2.80 26.48 15.64
N ASP A 40 2.14 27.05 14.64
CA ASP A 40 2.74 27.92 13.61
C ASP A 40 3.33 29.21 14.23
N GLU A 41 3.75 29.14 15.47
CA GLU A 41 4.64 30.13 16.06
C GLU A 41 6.01 29.94 15.40
N GLY A 42 6.06 30.39 14.16
CA GLY A 42 7.30 30.44 13.41
C GLY A 42 8.39 31.03 14.29
N PHE A 43 9.51 30.32 14.42
CA PHE A 43 10.68 30.90 15.07
C PHE A 43 10.92 32.29 14.44
N PRO A 44 11.11 33.35 15.23
CA PRO A 44 11.38 34.66 14.67
C PRO A 44 12.59 34.57 13.76
N VAL A 45 12.35 34.69 12.47
CA VAL A 45 13.42 34.64 11.47
C VAL A 45 14.08 36.01 11.46
N PRO A 46 15.38 36.12 11.76
CA PRO A 46 16.09 37.38 11.62
C PRO A 46 16.01 37.85 10.18
N ALA A 47 15.72 39.16 9.97
CA ALA A 47 15.58 39.71 8.62
C ALA A 47 16.86 39.55 7.77
N ASP A 48 18.02 39.47 8.42
CA ASP A 48 19.35 39.32 7.80
C ASP A 48 19.92 37.88 7.92
N GLY A 49 19.05 36.90 8.23
CA GLY A 49 19.45 35.52 8.38
C GLY A 49 19.80 34.86 7.04
N PRO A 50 20.63 33.81 7.03
CA PRO A 50 20.95 33.04 5.84
C PRO A 50 19.68 32.38 5.29
N VAL A 51 19.52 32.42 3.96
CA VAL A 51 18.42 31.71 3.28
C VAL A 51 18.86 30.29 2.97
N LEU A 52 18.08 29.33 3.48
CA LEU A 52 18.26 27.92 3.16
C LEU A 52 17.26 27.51 2.07
N LEU A 53 17.78 27.09 0.94
CA LEU A 53 16.97 26.50 -0.13
C LEU A 53 16.90 25.00 0.07
N VAL A 54 15.72 24.49 0.39
CA VAL A 54 15.48 23.05 0.57
C VAL A 54 14.72 22.52 -0.63
N SER A 55 15.31 21.58 -1.35
CA SER A 55 14.62 20.86 -2.42
C SER A 55 13.79 19.70 -1.83
N LEU A 56 12.78 19.26 -2.59
CA LEU A 56 12.01 18.09 -2.21
C LEU A 56 12.92 16.86 -2.08
N PRO A 57 12.79 16.10 -1.00
CA PRO A 57 13.55 14.87 -0.82
C PRO A 57 13.19 13.87 -1.94
N GLN A 58 14.19 13.10 -2.37
CA GLN A 58 14.00 12.00 -3.30
C GLN A 58 14.26 10.71 -2.55
N ALA A 59 13.34 9.76 -2.69
CA ALA A 59 13.53 8.42 -2.14
C ALA A 59 14.42 7.59 -3.08
N GLU A 60 15.20 6.68 -2.52
CA GLU A 60 15.91 5.68 -3.30
C GLU A 60 14.93 4.70 -3.97
N PRO A 61 15.32 4.09 -5.10
CA PRO A 61 14.54 3.03 -5.73
C PRO A 61 14.15 1.94 -4.73
N GLY A 62 12.87 1.58 -4.71
CA GLY A 62 12.30 0.64 -3.73
C GLY A 62 11.61 1.34 -2.55
N PHE A 63 11.92 2.61 -2.27
CA PHE A 63 11.26 3.41 -1.24
C PHE A 63 10.29 4.46 -1.79
N GLU A 64 10.14 4.55 -3.10
CA GLU A 64 9.20 5.47 -3.77
C GLU A 64 7.75 4.96 -3.79
N THR A 65 7.38 4.14 -2.85
CA THR A 65 6.08 3.48 -2.77
C THR A 65 5.44 3.75 -1.41
N PRO A 66 4.12 3.83 -1.31
CA PRO A 66 3.44 3.90 -0.02
C PRO A 66 3.54 2.60 0.79
N ARG A 67 4.02 1.52 0.23
CA ARG A 67 4.21 0.27 0.97
C ARG A 67 5.28 0.42 2.03
N MET A 68 4.98 0.01 3.25
CA MET A 68 5.99 -0.05 4.31
C MET A 68 6.98 -1.16 4.00
N VAL A 69 8.26 -0.81 4.04
CA VAL A 69 9.37 -1.71 3.73
C VAL A 69 10.21 -1.94 4.98
N TYR A 70 10.79 -3.12 5.10
CA TYR A 70 11.76 -3.46 6.11
C TYR A 70 12.88 -4.31 5.53
N VAL A 71 14.00 -4.34 6.21
CA VAL A 71 15.21 -5.07 5.78
C VAL A 71 15.46 -6.20 6.76
N THR A 72 15.40 -7.43 6.30
CA THR A 72 15.70 -8.62 7.10
C THR A 72 17.13 -9.07 6.93
N ARG A 73 17.69 -8.83 5.76
CA ARG A 73 19.08 -9.16 5.39
C ARG A 73 19.69 -8.02 4.58
N PRO A 74 21.00 -7.87 4.57
CA PRO A 74 21.64 -6.89 3.71
C PRO A 74 21.17 -7.04 2.24
N PHE A 75 20.74 -5.94 1.64
CA PHE A 75 20.28 -5.84 0.25
C PHE A 75 18.96 -6.56 -0.07
N GLU A 76 18.22 -7.01 0.93
CA GLU A 76 16.92 -7.66 0.74
C GLU A 76 15.82 -6.79 1.36
N LEU A 77 14.97 -6.24 0.49
CA LEU A 77 13.80 -5.44 0.88
C LEU A 77 12.55 -6.32 0.90
N GLU A 78 11.85 -6.30 2.01
CA GLU A 78 10.55 -6.93 2.16
C GLU A 78 9.49 -5.89 2.48
N TYR A 79 8.25 -6.18 2.16
CA TYR A 79 7.14 -5.26 2.36
C TYR A 79 6.09 -5.87 3.29
N TYR A 80 5.56 -5.04 4.18
CA TYR A 80 4.42 -5.43 5.00
C TYR A 80 3.20 -5.70 4.13
N ALA A 81 2.50 -6.79 4.41
CA ALA A 81 1.33 -7.19 3.62
C ALA A 81 0.11 -6.30 3.89
N THR A 82 -0.02 -5.78 5.11
CA THR A 82 -1.23 -5.09 5.59
C THR A 82 -0.99 -3.66 6.04
N ASN A 83 0.26 -3.18 6.02
CA ASN A 83 0.60 -1.84 6.50
C ASN A 83 1.17 -1.01 5.35
N GLN A 84 0.68 0.20 5.22
CA GLN A 84 1.16 1.14 4.21
C GLN A 84 1.14 2.57 4.73
N TRP A 85 1.91 3.44 4.12
CA TRP A 85 1.85 4.88 4.29
C TRP A 85 0.68 5.47 3.50
N ALA A 86 0.15 6.61 3.91
CA ALA A 86 -0.87 7.34 3.15
C ALA A 86 -0.32 7.79 1.79
N GLU A 87 0.95 8.19 1.77
CA GLU A 87 1.70 8.58 0.57
C GLU A 87 3.09 7.96 0.60
N SER A 88 3.86 8.15 -0.46
CA SER A 88 5.27 7.74 -0.45
C SER A 88 6.07 8.56 0.58
N PRO A 89 7.08 7.99 1.25
CA PRO A 89 7.84 8.68 2.30
C PRO A 89 8.41 10.05 1.92
N ALA A 90 8.76 10.23 0.65
CA ALA A 90 9.26 11.52 0.16
C ALA A 90 8.18 12.63 0.11
N ARG A 91 6.90 12.30 0.31
CA ARG A 91 5.77 13.23 0.28
C ARG A 91 5.03 13.35 1.62
N LEU A 92 5.43 12.55 2.59
CA LEU A 92 4.95 12.62 3.96
C LEU A 92 5.61 13.81 4.66
#